data_06dc97cd36a570da1caaf6999a5d298e
#
_entry.id   06dc97cd36a570da1caaf6999a5d298e
#
_cell.length_a   1.000
_cell.length_b   1.000
_cell.length_c   1.000
_cell.angle_alpha   90.00
_cell.angle_beta   90.00
_cell.angle_gamma   90.00
#
_symmetry.space_group_name_H-M   'P 1'
#
loop_
_entity.id
_entity.type
_entity.pdbx_description
1 polymer ?
#
loop_
_entity_poly.entity_id
_entity_poly.type
_entity_poly.pdbx_seq_one_letter_code
_entity_poly.pdbx_strand_id
1 'polypeptide(L)' 'VSLGKLYPSPGYCGEIIHMFFCRITEIGETNPDEDEFLDIIKIPIKEAVEMVLNNEILDAKSQTAILKSYMLLKENKI' A
#
# COMPACT_ATOMS: atom_id res chain seq x y z
N VAL A 1 -1.51 11.25 -4.95
CA VAL A 1 -1.91 10.61 -6.21
C VAL A 1 -2.82 9.44 -5.94
N SER A 2 -3.99 9.45 -6.57
CA SER A 2 -4.90 8.32 -6.47
C SER A 2 -4.36 7.12 -7.27
N LEU A 3 -4.38 5.95 -6.66
CA LEU A 3 -4.07 4.69 -7.34
C LEU A 3 -5.34 3.99 -7.85
N GLY A 4 -6.50 4.58 -7.60
CA GLY A 4 -7.77 4.04 -8.04
C GLY A 4 -8.55 3.31 -6.95
N LYS A 5 -9.56 2.60 -7.37
CA LYS A 5 -10.45 1.84 -6.49
C LYS A 5 -10.16 0.36 -6.60
N LEU A 6 -10.38 -0.34 -5.51
CA LEU A 6 -10.28 -1.79 -5.45
C LEU A 6 -11.59 -2.37 -4.90
N TYR A 7 -12.10 -3.39 -5.57
CA TYR A 7 -13.22 -4.18 -5.10
C TYR A 7 -12.68 -5.52 -4.60
N PRO A 8 -12.69 -5.77 -3.28
CA PRO A 8 -12.11 -7.02 -2.75
C PRO A 8 -12.82 -8.27 -3.26
N SER A 9 -14.14 -8.18 -3.45
CA SER A 9 -14.93 -9.30 -3.92
C SER A 9 -16.15 -8.78 -4.68
N PRO A 10 -16.07 -8.69 -6.01
CA PRO A 10 -17.23 -8.24 -6.81
C PRO A 10 -18.42 -9.19 -6.60
N GLY A 11 -19.57 -8.63 -6.24
CA GLY A 11 -20.80 -9.40 -6.05
C GLY A 11 -21.08 -9.89 -4.64
N TYR A 12 -20.09 -9.90 -3.74
CA TYR A 12 -20.30 -10.33 -2.36
C TYR A 12 -20.08 -9.23 -1.35
N CYS A 13 -19.16 -8.33 -1.63
CA CYS A 13 -18.77 -7.32 -0.68
C CYS A 13 -19.14 -5.95 -1.23
N GLY A 14 -19.93 -5.19 -0.47
CA GLY A 14 -20.23 -3.80 -0.81
C GLY A 14 -19.06 -2.86 -0.53
N GLU A 15 -17.91 -3.37 -0.13
CA GLU A 15 -16.75 -2.57 0.21
C GLU A 15 -16.03 -2.08 -1.04
N ILE A 16 -15.70 -0.79 -1.04
CA ILE A 16 -14.87 -0.17 -2.05
C ILE A 16 -13.66 0.39 -1.34
N ILE A 17 -12.48 -0.01 -1.77
CA ILE A 17 -11.22 0.46 -1.19
C ILE A 17 -10.60 1.48 -2.13
N HIS A 18 -10.33 2.67 -1.61
CA HIS A 18 -9.64 3.73 -2.34
C HIS A 18 -8.17 3.70 -1.96
N MET A 19 -7.29 3.64 -2.96
CA MET A 19 -5.85 3.57 -2.75
C MET A 19 -5.17 4.86 -3.15
N PHE A 20 -4.18 5.28 -2.37
CA PHE A 20 -3.44 6.52 -2.61
C PHE A 20 -1.95 6.29 -2.47
N PHE A 21 -1.18 7.00 -3.28
CA PHE A 21 0.27 7.11 -3.16
C PHE A 21 0.63 8.50 -2.64
N CYS A 22 1.49 8.55 -1.63
CA CYS A 22 1.97 9.81 -1.06
C CYS A 22 3.48 9.83 -1.01
N ARG A 23 4.09 10.95 -1.47
CA ARG A 23 5.51 11.20 -1.24
C ARG A 23 5.64 11.98 0.06
N ILE A 24 6.47 11.46 0.96
CA ILE A 24 6.71 12.08 2.24
C ILE A 24 7.99 12.89 2.14
N THR A 25 7.90 14.20 2.35
CA THR A 25 9.07 15.10 2.33
C THR A 25 9.66 15.27 3.73
N GLU A 26 8.85 15.07 4.76
CA GLU A 26 9.26 15.15 6.15
C GLU A 26 8.70 13.95 6.91
N ILE A 27 9.52 13.36 7.77
CA ILE A 27 9.07 12.29 8.66
C ILE A 27 8.84 12.92 10.02
N GLY A 28 7.57 13.07 10.39
CA GLY A 28 7.20 13.54 11.71
C GLY A 28 7.22 12.41 12.74
N GLU A 29 7.04 12.77 14.01
CA GLU A 29 6.88 11.78 15.06
C GLU A 29 5.58 11.01 14.85
N THR A 30 5.67 9.72 15.03
CA THR A 30 4.48 8.87 15.05
C THR A 30 3.89 8.94 16.44
N ASN A 31 2.68 9.51 16.55
CA ASN A 31 1.90 9.47 17.78
C ASN A 31 0.73 8.52 17.57
N PRO A 32 0.94 7.19 17.70
CA PRO A 32 -0.18 6.28 17.66
C PRO A 32 -1.06 6.56 18.89
N ASP A 33 -2.38 6.51 18.72
CA ASP A 33 -3.29 6.56 19.83
C ASP A 33 -2.95 5.43 20.81
N GLU A 34 -3.18 5.66 22.10
CA GLU A 34 -2.81 4.71 23.17
C GLU A 34 -3.36 3.30 22.92
N ASP A 35 -4.42 3.16 22.13
CA ASP A 35 -5.07 1.89 21.82
C ASP A 35 -4.59 1.26 20.52
N GLU A 36 -3.68 1.90 19.80
CA GLU A 36 -3.16 1.37 18.55
C GLU A 36 -1.75 0.81 18.71
N PHE A 37 -1.67 -0.52 18.67
CA PHE A 37 -0.40 -1.23 18.65
C PHE A 37 0.02 -1.46 17.20
N LEU A 38 0.50 -0.41 16.53
CA LEU A 38 0.96 -0.50 15.15
C LEU A 38 2.47 -0.47 15.11
N ASP A 39 3.04 -1.53 14.58
CA ASP A 39 4.46 -1.56 14.24
C ASP A 39 4.65 -0.93 12.87
N ILE A 40 5.39 0.16 12.79
CA ILE A 40 5.70 0.80 11.52
C ILE A 40 7.02 0.25 11.01
N ILE A 41 6.95 -0.34 9.82
CA ILE A 41 8.11 -0.92 9.16
C ILE A 41 8.39 -0.10 7.90
N LYS A 42 9.66 0.25 7.68
CA LYS A 42 10.11 0.89 6.45
C LYS A 42 10.76 -0.15 5.56
N ILE A 43 10.21 -0.34 4.36
CA ILE A 43 10.69 -1.33 3.41
C ILE A 43 10.92 -0.64 2.07
N PRO A 44 12.09 -0.83 1.43
CA PRO A 44 12.29 -0.36 0.05
C PRO A 44 11.21 -0.93 -0.87
N ILE A 45 10.70 -0.12 -1.78
CA ILE A 45 9.58 -0.54 -2.65
C ILE A 45 9.91 -1.81 -3.44
N LYS A 46 11.13 -1.93 -3.91
CA LYS A 46 11.56 -3.11 -4.68
C LYS A 46 11.55 -4.37 -3.82
N GLU A 47 11.95 -4.26 -2.56
CA GLU A 47 11.88 -5.36 -1.62
C GLU A 47 10.43 -5.73 -1.29
N ALA A 48 9.57 -4.73 -1.13
CA ALA A 48 8.14 -4.97 -0.91
C ALA A 48 7.51 -5.72 -2.08
N VAL A 49 7.90 -5.40 -3.31
CA VAL A 49 7.45 -6.13 -4.51
C VAL A 49 7.89 -7.60 -4.44
N GLU A 50 9.13 -7.85 -4.06
CA GLU A 50 9.63 -9.23 -3.89
C GLU A 50 8.84 -9.99 -2.83
N MET A 51 8.49 -9.33 -1.73
CA MET A 51 7.67 -9.93 -0.68
C MET A 51 6.27 -10.31 -1.18
N VAL A 52 5.69 -9.50 -2.07
CA VAL A 52 4.42 -9.83 -2.72
C VAL A 52 4.58 -11.06 -3.61
N LEU A 53 5.61 -11.08 -4.44
CA LEU A 53 5.86 -12.18 -5.38
C LEU A 53 6.20 -13.50 -4.68
N ASN A 54 6.81 -13.42 -3.51
CA ASN A 54 7.16 -14.58 -2.70
C ASN A 54 6.05 -15.02 -1.74
N ASN A 55 4.87 -14.42 -1.85
CA ASN A 55 3.70 -14.72 -1.02
C ASN A 55 3.90 -14.43 0.48
N GLU A 56 4.74 -13.47 0.80
CA GLU A 56 4.95 -13.00 2.17
C GLU A 56 3.94 -11.93 2.56
N ILE A 57 3.42 -11.17 1.59
CA ILE A 57 2.34 -10.22 1.78
C ILE A 57 1.10 -10.80 1.09
N LEU A 58 0.11 -11.17 1.88
CA LEU A 58 -1.07 -11.87 1.38
C LEU A 58 -2.30 -10.97 1.24
N ASP A 59 -2.30 -9.79 1.86
CA ASP A 59 -3.43 -8.89 1.78
C ASP A 59 -3.57 -8.30 0.37
N ALA A 60 -4.75 -8.45 -0.21
CA ALA A 60 -5.03 -8.03 -1.59
C ALA A 60 -4.83 -6.53 -1.81
N LYS A 61 -5.29 -5.70 -0.89
CA LYS A 61 -5.15 -4.25 -1.02
C LYS A 61 -3.70 -3.79 -0.92
N SER A 62 -2.91 -4.44 -0.05
CA SER A 62 -1.48 -4.16 0.08
C SER A 62 -0.72 -4.58 -1.18
N GLN A 63 -0.99 -5.76 -1.70
CA GLN A 63 -0.38 -6.25 -2.94
C GLN A 63 -0.65 -5.29 -4.09
N THR A 64 -1.91 -4.90 -4.27
CA THR A 64 -2.31 -4.01 -5.35
C THR A 64 -1.65 -2.65 -5.24
N ALA A 65 -1.66 -2.04 -4.06
CA ALA A 65 -1.06 -0.72 -3.83
C ALA A 65 0.45 -0.74 -4.08
N ILE A 66 1.15 -1.78 -3.60
CA ILE A 66 2.59 -1.94 -3.78
C ILE A 66 2.94 -2.10 -5.27
N LEU A 67 2.27 -3.01 -5.95
CA LEU A 67 2.57 -3.28 -7.35
C LEU A 67 2.23 -2.10 -8.26
N LYS A 68 1.10 -1.44 -8.04
CA LYS A 68 0.74 -0.24 -8.80
C LYS A 68 1.73 0.89 -8.57
N SER A 69 2.10 1.14 -7.33
CA SER A 69 3.09 2.16 -7.00
C SER A 69 4.42 1.91 -7.69
N TYR A 70 4.90 0.66 -7.63
CA TYR A 70 6.16 0.28 -8.27
C TYR A 70 6.12 0.50 -9.78
N MET A 71 5.06 0.05 -10.44
CA MET A 71 4.92 0.21 -11.87
C MET A 71 4.87 1.68 -12.30
N LEU A 72 4.13 2.50 -11.57
CA LEU A 72 4.03 3.93 -11.86
C LEU A 72 5.34 4.66 -11.61
N LEU A 73 6.07 4.30 -10.56
CA LEU A 73 7.39 4.85 -10.28
C LEU A 73 8.39 4.49 -11.39
N LYS A 74 8.36 3.24 -11.84
CA LYS A 74 9.23 2.73 -12.89
C LYS A 74 8.99 3.44 -14.22
N GLU A 75 7.74 3.81 -14.49
CA GLU A 75 7.34 4.51 -15.70
C GLU A 75 7.41 6.04 -15.56
N ASN A 76 7.89 6.55 -14.43
CA ASN A 76 7.97 7.99 -14.12
C ASN A 76 6.62 8.71 -14.17
N LYS A 77 5.55 8.04 -13.76
CA LYS A 77 4.21 8.63 -13.75
C LYS A 77 3.80 9.20 -12.40
N ILE A 78 4.56 8.90 -11.36
CA ILE A 78 4.36 9.47 -10.02
C ILE A 78 5.67 9.84 -9.38
#